data_e0ff32e43ce6994f55618c94f2554233
#
_entry.id   e0ff32e43ce6994f55618c94f2554233
#
_cell.length_a   1.000
_cell.length_b   1.000
_cell.length_c   1.000
_cell.angle_alpha   90.00
_cell.angle_beta   90.00
_cell.angle_gamma   90.00
#
_symmetry.space_group_name_H-M   'P 1'
#
loop_
_entity.id
_entity.type
_entity.pdbx_description
1 polymer ?
#
loop_
_entity_poly.entity_id
_entity_poly.type
_entity_poly.pdbx_seq_one_letter_code
_entity_poly.pdbx_strand_id
1 'polypeptide(L)'
;MVLMAALPVLAQNIAVNSRIFRDGNAWVEEITGVATPPGLLRVDSELGNINVQGGPQKEIQFTVRKRVYNGSEEAARRDLASFRVSSLRRSDSVVLEGNAEGHPRRMSVEYQIQVPRDLQQLKVSTDGGSVNIRNLAGRVNAETGGGNISLADVASPISAETGGGNIEVANSTNLLNLSTGGGSIRISGSKGKVNASSGGGNISLAGASDIATLDTGGGSVKVEQCGAELHVTSGGGSINVGDVSGTARLDTGGGNIRLASARGAVIANTGGGGIELFKLMQGAKAETGAGPITAEFLGITTDSSLQTSVGDVIVYLSPQAKVTVKATLDMANGHQIRSDFPELKITTDGGGYGPKNYYAQGALNGGGPQLRIRTMSGNIEIRRAR
;
A
#
# COMPACT_ATOMS: atom_id res chain seq x y z
N MET A 1 44.77 -3.69 -36.10
CA MET A 1 43.59 -3.79 -35.19
C MET A 1 44.16 -4.07 -33.79
N VAL A 2 44.37 -2.98 -33.01
CA VAL A 2 44.92 -3.10 -31.64
C VAL A 2 43.78 -3.35 -30.69
N LEU A 3 43.76 -4.54 -30.12
CA LEU A 3 42.82 -4.92 -29.07
C LEU A 3 43.28 -4.23 -27.78
N MET A 4 42.67 -3.09 -27.41
CA MET A 4 42.82 -2.53 -26.07
C MET A 4 42.06 -3.42 -25.12
N ALA A 5 42.78 -4.28 -24.41
CA ALA A 5 42.28 -4.98 -23.25
C ALA A 5 41.98 -3.93 -22.16
N ALA A 6 40.69 -3.72 -21.85
CA ALA A 6 40.29 -2.94 -20.69
C ALA A 6 40.77 -3.66 -19.43
N LEU A 7 41.79 -3.09 -18.77
CA LEU A 7 42.21 -3.54 -17.45
C LEU A 7 41.02 -3.41 -16.48
N PRO A 8 40.77 -4.42 -15.62
CA PRO A 8 39.77 -4.28 -14.58
C PRO A 8 40.17 -3.12 -13.65
N VAL A 9 39.30 -2.12 -13.57
CA VAL A 9 39.51 -1.03 -12.61
C VAL A 9 39.41 -1.64 -11.22
N LEU A 10 40.57 -1.75 -10.55
CA LEU A 10 40.69 -2.25 -9.16
C LEU A 10 39.85 -1.33 -8.25
N ALA A 11 39.07 -1.93 -7.33
CA ALA A 11 38.39 -1.19 -6.29
C ALA A 11 39.38 -0.37 -5.48
N GLN A 12 39.12 0.92 -5.29
CA GLN A 12 39.99 1.81 -4.51
C GLN A 12 39.30 2.16 -3.20
N ASN A 13 40.01 2.09 -2.11
CA ASN A 13 39.55 2.59 -0.82
C ASN A 13 39.34 4.10 -0.89
N ILE A 14 38.19 4.56 -0.40
CA ILE A 14 37.92 5.99 -0.22
C ILE A 14 38.69 6.45 1.03
N ALA A 15 39.37 7.56 0.94
CA ALA A 15 40.03 8.16 2.09
C ALA A 15 38.96 8.60 3.13
N VAL A 16 39.12 8.10 4.34
CA VAL A 16 38.25 8.44 5.47
C VAL A 16 39.05 9.06 6.60
N ASN A 17 38.42 10.00 7.29
CA ASN A 17 38.89 10.54 8.55
C ASN A 17 38.11 9.88 9.68
N SER A 18 38.83 9.35 10.69
CA SER A 18 38.17 8.82 11.89
C SER A 18 38.70 9.53 13.14
N ARG A 19 37.77 9.86 14.05
CA ARG A 19 38.11 10.41 15.36
C ARG A 19 37.24 9.78 16.43
N ILE A 20 37.87 9.52 17.61
CA ILE A 20 37.16 9.01 18.79
C ILE A 20 37.14 10.12 19.82
N PHE A 21 36.00 10.38 20.39
CA PHE A 21 35.82 11.40 21.42
C PHE A 21 34.69 11.02 22.38
N ARG A 22 34.64 11.70 23.51
CA ARG A 22 33.57 11.51 24.49
C ARG A 22 32.45 12.52 24.28
N ASP A 23 31.21 12.02 24.21
CA ASP A 23 29.98 12.83 24.09
C ASP A 23 29.03 12.45 25.24
N GLY A 24 29.04 13.25 26.29
CA GLY A 24 28.31 12.98 27.53
C GLY A 24 28.83 11.70 28.23
N ASN A 25 27.96 10.71 28.34
CA ASN A 25 28.29 9.41 28.94
C ASN A 25 28.66 8.34 27.91
N ALA A 26 28.74 8.68 26.63
CA ALA A 26 29.10 7.78 25.54
C ALA A 26 30.46 8.10 24.95
N TRP A 27 31.11 7.08 24.40
CA TRP A 27 32.24 7.20 23.49
C TRP A 27 31.74 7.08 22.06
N VAL A 28 32.18 8.01 21.22
CA VAL A 28 31.75 8.11 19.83
C VAL A 28 32.94 7.99 18.91
N GLU A 29 32.85 7.10 17.94
CA GLU A 29 33.72 7.13 16.77
C GLU A 29 32.97 7.72 15.59
N GLU A 30 33.49 8.80 15.05
CA GLU A 30 32.96 9.49 13.88
C GLU A 30 33.88 9.25 12.69
N ILE A 31 33.35 8.63 11.64
CA ILE A 31 34.05 8.32 10.40
C ILE A 31 33.42 9.17 9.31
N THR A 32 34.23 10.00 8.65
CA THR A 32 33.77 10.87 7.56
C THR A 32 34.54 10.57 6.28
N GLY A 33 33.85 10.67 5.15
CA GLY A 33 34.47 10.49 3.84
C GLY A 33 33.74 11.24 2.74
N VAL A 34 34.44 11.43 1.62
CA VAL A 34 33.91 12.09 0.42
C VAL A 34 34.28 11.24 -0.80
N ALA A 35 33.33 11.07 -1.69
CA ALA A 35 33.51 10.32 -2.93
C ALA A 35 32.82 10.98 -4.11
N THR A 36 33.42 10.95 -5.27
CA THR A 36 32.79 11.36 -6.54
C THR A 36 31.82 10.25 -6.97
N PRO A 37 30.51 10.56 -7.21
CA PRO A 37 29.51 9.55 -7.54
C PRO A 37 29.71 9.03 -8.97
N PRO A 38 29.86 7.70 -9.15
CA PRO A 38 29.92 7.10 -10.50
C PRO A 38 28.54 6.75 -11.08
N GLY A 39 27.46 6.93 -10.33
CA GLY A 39 26.09 6.60 -10.75
C GLY A 39 25.30 5.82 -9.70
N LEU A 40 25.89 4.84 -9.05
CA LEU A 40 25.31 4.01 -8.01
C LEU A 40 25.98 4.26 -6.66
N LEU A 41 25.17 4.51 -5.63
CA LEU A 41 25.56 4.37 -4.23
C LEU A 41 24.89 3.11 -3.65
N ARG A 42 25.72 2.23 -3.07
CA ARG A 42 25.28 1.08 -2.30
C ARG A 42 25.71 1.24 -0.85
N VAL A 43 24.77 1.06 0.07
CA VAL A 43 24.99 1.09 1.51
C VAL A 43 24.46 -0.20 2.09
N ASP A 44 25.33 -1.05 2.60
CA ASP A 44 24.97 -2.31 3.24
C ASP A 44 25.49 -2.28 4.69
N SER A 45 24.61 -2.51 5.66
CA SER A 45 25.03 -2.49 7.06
C SER A 45 24.25 -3.50 7.89
N GLU A 46 24.92 -4.31 8.69
CA GLU A 46 24.25 -5.19 9.65
C GLU A 46 23.57 -4.40 10.78
N LEU A 47 24.08 -3.22 11.11
CA LEU A 47 23.54 -2.38 12.19
C LEU A 47 23.44 -0.92 11.75
N GLY A 48 22.44 -0.24 12.26
CA GLY A 48 22.36 1.21 12.24
C GLY A 48 21.27 1.79 11.37
N ASN A 49 20.89 3.00 11.77
CA ASN A 49 19.96 3.79 11.01
C ASN A 49 20.66 4.48 9.84
N ILE A 50 20.04 4.46 8.66
CA ILE A 50 20.64 5.02 7.45
C ILE A 50 19.76 6.18 6.99
N ASN A 51 20.35 7.39 7.02
CA ASN A 51 19.69 8.62 6.56
C ASN A 51 20.41 9.10 5.28
N VAL A 52 19.67 9.20 4.18
CA VAL A 52 20.19 9.69 2.89
C VAL A 52 19.41 10.92 2.47
N GLN A 53 20.14 12.01 2.21
CA GLN A 53 19.58 13.27 1.78
C GLN A 53 20.16 13.68 0.43
N GLY A 54 19.30 13.81 -0.59
CA GLY A 54 19.67 14.40 -1.87
C GLY A 54 19.74 15.92 -1.80
N GLY A 55 20.75 16.53 -2.41
CA GLY A 55 20.98 17.94 -2.38
C GLY A 55 21.73 18.47 -3.61
N PRO A 56 22.14 19.77 -3.58
CA PRO A 56 22.83 20.43 -4.69
C PRO A 56 24.31 20.05 -4.81
N GLN A 57 24.88 19.30 -3.88
CA GLN A 57 26.28 18.87 -3.89
C GLN A 57 26.55 17.96 -5.09
N LYS A 58 27.79 17.97 -5.54
CA LYS A 58 28.26 17.13 -6.66
C LYS A 58 28.92 15.82 -6.20
N GLU A 59 29.18 15.70 -4.90
CA GLU A 59 29.88 14.58 -4.30
C GLU A 59 28.99 13.86 -3.28
N ILE A 60 29.30 12.59 -3.05
CA ILE A 60 28.75 11.82 -1.94
C ILE A 60 29.57 12.17 -0.71
N GLN A 61 28.93 12.69 0.32
CA GLN A 61 29.52 12.96 1.62
C GLN A 61 28.85 12.05 2.64
N PHE A 62 29.63 11.36 3.44
CA PHE A 62 29.07 10.51 4.47
C PHE A 62 29.75 10.71 5.82
N THR A 63 28.95 10.56 6.87
CA THR A 63 29.37 10.52 8.25
C THR A 63 28.74 9.29 8.88
N VAL A 64 29.57 8.41 9.43
CA VAL A 64 29.13 7.24 10.21
C VAL A 64 29.51 7.47 11.65
N ARG A 65 28.54 7.45 12.57
CA ARG A 65 28.74 7.59 14.01
C ARG A 65 28.44 6.26 14.69
N LYS A 66 29.46 5.69 15.32
CA LYS A 66 29.33 4.55 16.21
C LYS A 66 29.36 5.05 17.65
N ARG A 67 28.42 4.65 18.47
CA ARG A 67 28.29 5.10 19.84
C ARG A 67 28.21 3.91 20.80
N VAL A 68 29.04 3.92 21.85
CA VAL A 68 29.05 2.90 22.90
C VAL A 68 29.04 3.56 24.28
N TYR A 69 28.42 2.89 25.24
CA TYR A 69 28.32 3.36 26.61
C TYR A 69 29.23 2.54 27.51
N ASN A 70 30.46 2.98 27.67
CA ASN A 70 31.49 2.32 28.47
C ASN A 70 32.14 3.27 29.46
N GLY A 71 32.55 2.72 30.62
CA GLY A 71 33.16 3.51 31.68
C GLY A 71 34.61 3.88 31.40
N SER A 72 35.36 3.08 30.61
CA SER A 72 36.74 3.36 30.25
C SER A 72 36.94 3.51 28.75
N GLU A 73 37.90 4.33 28.35
CA GLU A 73 38.24 4.56 26.94
C GLU A 73 38.76 3.30 26.27
N GLU A 74 39.56 2.50 26.95
CA GLU A 74 40.11 1.26 26.41
C GLU A 74 39.03 0.23 26.06
N ALA A 75 38.04 0.06 26.96
CA ALA A 75 36.91 -0.81 26.70
C ALA A 75 36.04 -0.28 25.53
N ALA A 76 35.82 1.04 25.51
CA ALA A 76 35.09 1.68 24.43
C ALA A 76 35.75 1.50 23.06
N ARG A 77 37.07 1.63 22.98
CA ARG A 77 37.85 1.41 21.74
C ARG A 77 37.72 -0.03 21.24
N ARG A 78 37.76 -1.03 22.15
CA ARG A 78 37.53 -2.44 21.78
C ARG A 78 36.14 -2.66 21.24
N ASP A 79 35.11 -2.09 21.91
CA ASP A 79 33.74 -2.24 21.46
C ASP A 79 33.52 -1.53 20.12
N LEU A 80 34.02 -0.30 19.92
CA LEU A 80 33.94 0.42 18.65
C LEU A 80 34.62 -0.34 17.51
N ALA A 81 35.74 -1.03 17.78
CA ALA A 81 36.46 -1.84 16.81
C ALA A 81 35.69 -3.11 16.37
N SER A 82 34.70 -3.59 17.18
CA SER A 82 33.88 -4.74 16.84
C SER A 82 32.89 -4.50 15.70
N PHE A 83 32.73 -3.25 15.26
CA PHE A 83 31.96 -2.89 14.07
C PHE A 83 32.82 -2.12 13.08
N ARG A 84 33.08 -2.73 11.93
CA ARG A 84 33.91 -2.14 10.89
C ARG A 84 33.10 -1.47 9.82
N VAL A 85 33.50 -0.26 9.46
CA VAL A 85 32.96 0.48 8.33
C VAL A 85 34.03 0.52 7.24
N SER A 86 33.70 0.02 6.06
CA SER A 86 34.53 0.11 4.86
C SER A 86 33.88 0.97 3.81
N SER A 87 34.69 1.66 3.01
CA SER A 87 34.23 2.48 1.90
C SER A 87 35.08 2.22 0.68
N LEU A 88 34.45 1.76 -0.39
CA LEU A 88 35.09 1.34 -1.62
C LEU A 88 34.51 2.10 -2.81
N ARG A 89 35.39 2.54 -3.69
CA ARG A 89 35.00 3.06 -4.99
C ARG A 89 35.31 2.03 -6.06
N ARG A 90 34.31 1.70 -6.87
CA ARG A 90 34.43 0.89 -8.08
C ARG A 90 34.18 1.78 -9.31
N SER A 91 34.30 1.21 -10.51
CA SER A 91 34.08 1.94 -11.77
C SER A 91 32.68 2.55 -11.88
N ASP A 92 31.67 1.82 -11.38
CA ASP A 92 30.24 2.11 -11.52
C ASP A 92 29.52 2.45 -10.22
N SER A 93 30.18 2.22 -9.06
CA SER A 93 29.55 2.32 -7.75
C SER A 93 30.48 2.83 -6.66
N VAL A 94 29.89 3.50 -5.68
CA VAL A 94 30.43 3.69 -4.36
C VAL A 94 29.72 2.72 -3.42
N VAL A 95 30.49 1.99 -2.61
CA VAL A 95 29.97 1.00 -1.67
C VAL A 95 30.43 1.38 -0.26
N LEU A 96 29.46 1.52 0.65
CA LEU A 96 29.67 1.66 2.09
C LEU A 96 29.19 0.37 2.76
N GLU A 97 30.06 -0.31 3.48
CA GLU A 97 29.72 -1.54 4.17
C GLU A 97 29.99 -1.40 5.67
N GLY A 98 29.05 -1.87 6.48
CA GLY A 98 29.15 -1.91 7.92
C GLY A 98 28.95 -3.34 8.44
N ASN A 99 30.00 -3.97 8.93
CA ASN A 99 30.00 -5.36 9.35
C ASN A 99 30.36 -5.48 10.84
N ALA A 100 29.61 -6.28 11.58
CA ALA A 100 29.87 -6.58 12.98
C ALA A 100 30.78 -7.80 13.12
N GLU A 101 31.85 -7.69 13.90
CA GLU A 101 32.63 -8.83 14.34
C GLU A 101 32.04 -9.34 15.68
N GLY A 102 31.20 -10.36 15.60
CA GLY A 102 30.48 -10.90 16.76
C GLY A 102 29.17 -10.17 17.03
N HIS A 103 28.76 -10.09 18.31
CA HIS A 103 27.52 -9.43 18.70
C HIS A 103 27.86 -8.16 19.49
N PRO A 104 27.99 -7.00 18.85
CA PRO A 104 28.27 -5.76 19.55
C PRO A 104 27.13 -5.41 20.50
N ARG A 105 27.36 -5.61 21.79
CA ARG A 105 26.39 -5.29 22.82
C ARG A 105 26.42 -3.79 23.09
N ARG A 106 25.22 -3.15 23.08
CA ARG A 106 25.02 -1.74 23.41
C ARG A 106 25.72 -0.73 22.50
N MET A 107 25.87 -1.07 21.22
CA MET A 107 26.33 -0.15 20.20
C MET A 107 25.15 0.41 19.42
N SER A 108 25.13 1.71 19.15
CA SER A 108 24.29 2.31 18.12
C SER A 108 25.15 2.83 16.97
N VAL A 109 24.67 2.63 15.76
CA VAL A 109 25.33 3.11 14.54
C VAL A 109 24.35 3.98 13.77
N GLU A 110 24.83 5.10 13.26
CA GLU A 110 24.05 6.03 12.45
C GLU A 110 24.85 6.46 11.24
N TYR A 111 24.22 6.31 10.06
CA TYR A 111 24.77 6.79 8.80
C TYR A 111 24.03 8.06 8.40
N GLN A 112 24.75 9.14 8.16
CA GLN A 112 24.27 10.37 7.57
C GLN A 112 24.97 10.57 6.24
N ILE A 113 24.22 10.49 5.15
CA ILE A 113 24.77 10.48 3.81
C ILE A 113 24.10 11.58 2.99
N GLN A 114 24.92 12.48 2.43
CA GLN A 114 24.47 13.48 1.50
C GLN A 114 24.91 13.08 0.09
N VAL A 115 23.96 13.10 -0.84
CA VAL A 115 24.23 12.68 -2.23
C VAL A 115 23.75 13.76 -3.20
N PRO A 116 24.29 13.84 -4.42
CA PRO A 116 23.67 14.63 -5.48
C PRO A 116 22.22 14.22 -5.68
N ARG A 117 21.31 15.19 -5.85
CA ARG A 117 19.90 14.89 -6.09
C ARG A 117 19.67 14.04 -7.34
N ASP A 118 20.52 14.19 -8.34
CA ASP A 118 20.51 13.48 -9.62
C ASP A 118 21.29 12.16 -9.62
N LEU A 119 21.69 11.65 -8.43
CA LEU A 119 22.28 10.31 -8.32
C LEU A 119 21.37 9.31 -9.02
N GLN A 120 21.91 8.52 -9.94
CA GLN A 120 21.09 7.65 -10.81
C GLN A 120 20.41 6.52 -10.05
N GLN A 121 21.12 5.92 -9.08
CA GLN A 121 20.63 4.81 -8.30
C GLN A 121 21.16 4.83 -6.88
N LEU A 122 20.26 4.56 -5.93
CA LEU A 122 20.56 4.33 -4.52
C LEU A 122 20.06 2.95 -4.12
N LYS A 123 20.95 2.13 -3.56
CA LYS A 123 20.60 0.86 -2.92
C LYS A 123 21.03 0.91 -1.47
N VAL A 124 20.09 0.70 -0.54
CA VAL A 124 20.32 0.71 0.90
C VAL A 124 19.79 -0.58 1.50
N SER A 125 20.61 -1.27 2.28
CA SER A 125 20.22 -2.46 3.02
C SER A 125 20.73 -2.38 4.47
N THR A 126 19.88 -2.76 5.44
CA THR A 126 20.30 -2.92 6.84
C THR A 126 19.48 -4.02 7.52
N ASP A 127 20.11 -4.78 8.44
CA ASP A 127 19.40 -5.89 9.08
C ASP A 127 18.37 -5.41 10.14
N GLY A 128 18.70 -4.35 10.88
CA GLY A 128 17.86 -3.93 12.02
C GLY A 128 17.52 -2.45 12.11
N GLY A 129 18.19 -1.58 11.37
CA GLY A 129 18.01 -0.13 11.44
C GLY A 129 16.89 0.40 10.56
N SER A 130 16.47 1.62 10.87
CA SER A 130 15.53 2.35 10.02
C SER A 130 16.25 3.02 8.84
N VAL A 131 15.55 3.10 7.70
CA VAL A 131 16.03 3.75 6.48
C VAL A 131 15.18 4.99 6.21
N ASN A 132 15.85 6.13 6.03
CA ASN A 132 15.20 7.40 5.74
C ASN A 132 15.85 8.04 4.51
N ILE A 133 15.11 8.24 3.43
CA ILE A 133 15.62 8.78 2.16
C ILE A 133 14.75 9.94 1.72
N ARG A 134 15.38 11.06 1.38
CA ARG A 134 14.66 12.27 0.98
C ARG A 134 15.30 12.96 -0.22
N ASN A 135 14.45 13.60 -1.03
CA ASN A 135 14.81 14.51 -2.10
C ASN A 135 15.77 13.90 -3.14
N LEU A 136 15.40 12.77 -3.73
CA LEU A 136 16.21 12.06 -4.72
C LEU A 136 15.47 11.92 -6.05
N ALA A 137 16.18 12.17 -7.15
CA ALA A 137 15.62 11.98 -8.49
C ALA A 137 15.87 10.58 -9.07
N GLY A 138 16.88 9.85 -8.59
CA GLY A 138 17.25 8.53 -9.07
C GLY A 138 16.44 7.38 -8.45
N ARG A 139 16.63 6.18 -9.01
CA ARG A 139 15.97 4.96 -8.55
C ARG A 139 16.38 4.61 -7.12
N VAL A 140 15.41 4.22 -6.30
CA VAL A 140 15.63 3.84 -4.89
C VAL A 140 15.26 2.37 -4.66
N ASN A 141 16.21 1.63 -4.08
CA ASN A 141 15.98 0.33 -3.47
C ASN A 141 16.32 0.43 -1.98
N ALA A 142 15.35 0.22 -1.10
CA ALA A 142 15.52 0.29 0.34
C ALA A 142 15.06 -1.00 1.00
N GLU A 143 15.94 -1.67 1.72
CA GLU A 143 15.67 -2.94 2.38
C GLU A 143 16.07 -2.85 3.85
N THR A 144 15.24 -3.37 4.76
CA THR A 144 15.61 -3.56 6.17
C THR A 144 14.96 -4.81 6.76
N GLY A 145 15.67 -5.52 7.62
CA GLY A 145 15.12 -6.71 8.27
C GLY A 145 13.97 -6.39 9.23
N GLY A 146 14.11 -5.34 10.05
CA GLY A 146 13.11 -5.03 11.08
C GLY A 146 12.76 -3.55 11.25
N GLY A 147 13.54 -2.64 10.70
CA GLY A 147 13.35 -1.20 10.85
C GLY A 147 12.24 -0.61 9.98
N ASN A 148 11.92 0.64 10.24
CA ASN A 148 10.99 1.39 9.40
C ASN A 148 11.69 1.96 8.16
N ILE A 149 10.93 2.12 7.08
CA ILE A 149 11.39 2.81 5.87
C ILE A 149 10.55 4.06 5.66
N SER A 150 11.21 5.22 5.56
CA SER A 150 10.56 6.50 5.26
C SER A 150 11.19 7.13 4.02
N LEU A 151 10.36 7.39 3.00
CA LEU A 151 10.78 7.92 1.71
C LEU A 151 9.97 9.16 1.38
N ALA A 152 10.63 10.27 1.06
CA ALA A 152 9.94 11.50 0.72
C ALA A 152 10.60 12.21 -0.48
N ASP A 153 9.77 12.79 -1.35
CA ASP A 153 10.21 13.60 -2.50
C ASP A 153 11.15 12.83 -3.45
N VAL A 154 10.76 11.57 -3.78
CA VAL A 154 11.49 10.72 -4.72
C VAL A 154 10.78 10.70 -6.07
N ALA A 155 11.52 11.08 -7.13
CA ALA A 155 10.94 11.26 -8.46
C ALA A 155 11.01 10.01 -9.37
N SER A 156 11.78 9.01 -9.03
CA SER A 156 11.99 7.77 -9.79
C SER A 156 11.32 6.55 -9.14
N PRO A 157 11.31 5.38 -9.81
CA PRO A 157 10.77 4.17 -9.22
C PRO A 157 11.39 3.82 -7.86
N ILE A 158 10.52 3.42 -6.94
CA ILE A 158 10.88 3.02 -5.58
C ILE A 158 10.55 1.54 -5.40
N SER A 159 11.50 0.79 -4.84
CA SER A 159 11.27 -0.52 -4.23
C SER A 159 11.67 -0.44 -2.77
N ALA A 160 10.73 -0.69 -1.85
CA ALA A 160 10.99 -0.67 -0.41
C ALA A 160 10.45 -1.94 0.25
N GLU A 161 11.33 -2.59 1.02
CA GLU A 161 10.99 -3.85 1.69
C GLU A 161 11.48 -3.84 3.13
N THR A 162 10.61 -4.28 4.05
CA THR A 162 10.97 -4.50 5.46
C THR A 162 10.34 -5.77 6.01
N GLY A 163 11.07 -6.51 6.84
CA GLY A 163 10.53 -7.71 7.47
C GLY A 163 9.40 -7.42 8.46
N GLY A 164 9.54 -6.39 9.29
CA GLY A 164 8.57 -6.12 10.36
C GLY A 164 8.15 -4.65 10.52
N GLY A 165 8.93 -3.72 10.01
CA GLY A 165 8.71 -2.28 10.18
C GLY A 165 7.61 -1.69 9.31
N ASN A 166 7.29 -0.44 9.57
CA ASN A 166 6.36 0.32 8.74
C ASN A 166 7.06 0.93 7.52
N ILE A 167 6.31 1.11 6.44
CA ILE A 167 6.75 1.85 5.26
C ILE A 167 5.92 3.11 5.11
N GLU A 168 6.59 4.26 5.02
CA GLU A 168 5.96 5.54 4.76
C GLU A 168 6.54 6.17 3.51
N VAL A 169 5.67 6.53 2.55
CA VAL A 169 6.06 7.19 1.31
C VAL A 169 5.26 8.47 1.13
N ALA A 170 5.97 9.58 0.90
CA ALA A 170 5.36 10.88 0.62
C ALA A 170 5.87 11.46 -0.71
N ASN A 171 4.97 12.08 -1.48
CA ASN A 171 5.29 12.83 -2.71
C ASN A 171 6.10 12.04 -3.74
N SER A 172 5.65 10.83 -4.10
CA SER A 172 6.27 10.06 -5.18
C SER A 172 5.62 10.37 -6.52
N THR A 173 6.43 10.43 -7.58
CA THR A 173 5.93 10.70 -8.94
C THR A 173 5.97 9.49 -9.87
N ASN A 174 6.47 8.35 -9.41
CA ASN A 174 6.68 7.16 -10.25
C ASN A 174 6.18 5.88 -9.57
N LEU A 175 6.47 4.72 -10.17
CA LEU A 175 6.10 3.41 -9.67
C LEU A 175 6.58 3.18 -8.22
N LEU A 176 5.66 2.72 -7.38
CA LEU A 176 5.91 2.25 -6.02
C LEU A 176 5.71 0.75 -5.92
N ASN A 177 6.73 0.04 -5.44
CA ASN A 177 6.64 -1.36 -5.01
C ASN A 177 7.04 -1.42 -3.54
N LEU A 178 6.05 -1.64 -2.67
CA LEU A 178 6.21 -1.57 -1.22
C LEU A 178 5.80 -2.89 -0.59
N SER A 179 6.66 -3.47 0.24
CA SER A 179 6.38 -4.74 0.91
C SER A 179 6.82 -4.72 2.37
N THR A 180 5.96 -5.19 3.27
CA THR A 180 6.31 -5.41 4.67
C THR A 180 5.71 -6.71 5.19
N GLY A 181 6.46 -7.45 5.99
CA GLY A 181 5.96 -8.69 6.58
C GLY A 181 4.88 -8.48 7.63
N GLY A 182 4.95 -7.43 8.45
CA GLY A 182 3.99 -7.21 9.53
C GLY A 182 3.56 -5.77 9.76
N GLY A 183 4.33 -4.80 9.31
CA GLY A 183 4.08 -3.38 9.53
C GLY A 183 2.97 -2.77 8.67
N SER A 184 2.62 -1.55 8.97
CA SER A 184 1.66 -0.80 8.17
C SER A 184 2.36 -0.03 7.03
N ILE A 185 1.62 0.15 5.92
CA ILE A 185 2.07 0.97 4.79
C ILE A 185 1.21 2.23 4.71
N ARG A 186 1.87 3.39 4.65
CA ARG A 186 1.21 4.68 4.47
C ARG A 186 1.78 5.40 3.25
N ILE A 187 0.91 5.79 2.33
CA ILE A 187 1.27 6.49 1.10
C ILE A 187 0.47 7.78 1.04
N SER A 188 1.17 8.90 1.02
CA SER A 188 0.59 10.24 0.86
C SER A 188 1.08 10.88 -0.43
N GLY A 189 0.21 10.95 -1.44
CA GLY A 189 0.52 11.58 -2.72
C GLY A 189 1.40 10.75 -3.65
N SER A 190 0.80 9.89 -4.47
CA SER A 190 1.47 9.19 -5.57
C SER A 190 0.89 9.63 -6.92
N LYS A 191 1.76 9.95 -7.89
CA LYS A 191 1.34 10.22 -9.27
C LYS A 191 1.47 8.98 -10.16
N GLY A 192 2.29 8.01 -9.78
CA GLY A 192 2.51 6.77 -10.53
C GLY A 192 1.73 5.59 -9.96
N LYS A 193 1.93 4.44 -10.60
CA LYS A 193 1.34 3.17 -10.18
C LYS A 193 1.80 2.78 -8.78
N VAL A 194 0.88 2.28 -7.96
CA VAL A 194 1.13 1.83 -6.58
C VAL A 194 0.89 0.33 -6.47
N ASN A 195 1.90 -0.41 -6.01
CA ASN A 195 1.77 -1.79 -5.55
C ASN A 195 2.24 -1.82 -4.09
N ALA A 196 1.35 -2.14 -3.16
CA ALA A 196 1.66 -2.20 -1.74
C ALA A 196 1.12 -3.48 -1.11
N SER A 197 2.00 -4.21 -0.42
CA SER A 197 1.66 -5.48 0.22
C SER A 197 2.13 -5.51 1.68
N SER A 198 1.25 -5.96 2.58
CA SER A 198 1.57 -6.20 3.99
C SER A 198 1.07 -7.57 4.44
N GLY A 199 1.89 -8.32 5.18
CA GLY A 199 1.45 -9.59 5.74
C GLY A 199 0.33 -9.47 6.78
N GLY A 200 0.31 -8.39 7.58
CA GLY A 200 -0.69 -8.21 8.64
C GLY A 200 -1.10 -6.79 8.96
N GLY A 201 -0.34 -5.80 8.56
CA GLY A 201 -0.57 -4.39 8.90
C GLY A 201 -1.61 -3.71 8.00
N ASN A 202 -2.02 -2.53 8.41
CA ASN A 202 -2.96 -1.71 7.65
C ASN A 202 -2.27 -1.02 6.47
N ILE A 203 -3.03 -0.80 5.39
CA ILE A 203 -2.58 -0.01 4.25
C ILE A 203 -3.43 1.26 4.13
N SER A 204 -2.78 2.42 4.07
CA SER A 204 -3.44 3.71 3.89
C SER A 204 -2.87 4.44 2.67
N LEU A 205 -3.74 4.74 1.71
CA LEU A 205 -3.42 5.50 0.50
C LEU A 205 -4.27 6.77 0.48
N ALA A 206 -3.65 7.94 0.68
CA ALA A 206 -4.36 9.22 0.62
C ALA A 206 -4.73 9.61 -0.83
N GLY A 207 -3.88 9.28 -1.80
CA GLY A 207 -4.20 9.51 -3.21
C GLY A 207 -3.20 8.86 -4.16
N ALA A 208 -3.73 8.29 -5.24
CA ALA A 208 -2.97 7.86 -6.40
C ALA A 208 -3.60 8.44 -7.67
N SER A 209 -2.78 8.96 -8.59
CA SER A 209 -3.30 9.44 -9.88
C SER A 209 -3.43 8.32 -10.91
N ASP A 210 -2.78 7.18 -10.68
CA ASP A 210 -2.72 6.02 -11.56
C ASP A 210 -3.28 4.78 -10.84
N ILE A 211 -3.09 3.60 -11.41
CA ILE A 211 -3.55 2.31 -10.89
C ILE A 211 -2.95 2.03 -9.50
N ALA A 212 -3.79 1.54 -8.59
CA ALA A 212 -3.35 1.10 -7.27
C ALA A 212 -3.77 -0.35 -7.00
N THR A 213 -2.80 -1.17 -6.57
CA THR A 213 -3.00 -2.55 -6.09
C THR A 213 -2.51 -2.64 -4.65
N LEU A 214 -3.43 -2.97 -3.74
CA LEU A 214 -3.19 -2.96 -2.29
C LEU A 214 -3.61 -4.29 -1.70
N ASP A 215 -2.67 -5.01 -1.09
CA ASP A 215 -2.90 -6.34 -0.53
C ASP A 215 -2.47 -6.42 0.92
N THR A 216 -3.33 -6.93 1.80
CA THR A 216 -2.98 -7.20 3.19
C THR A 216 -3.55 -8.53 3.69
N GLY A 217 -2.77 -9.28 4.45
CA GLY A 217 -3.21 -10.56 5.00
C GLY A 217 -4.30 -10.43 6.07
N GLY A 218 -4.29 -9.36 6.87
CA GLY A 218 -5.26 -9.20 7.97
C GLY A 218 -5.69 -7.78 8.27
N GLY A 219 -4.92 -6.79 7.84
CA GLY A 219 -5.15 -5.38 8.13
C GLY A 219 -6.32 -4.76 7.37
N SER A 220 -6.75 -3.60 7.83
CA SER A 220 -7.72 -2.79 7.12
C SER A 220 -7.05 -1.94 6.03
N VAL A 221 -7.78 -1.70 4.94
CA VAL A 221 -7.31 -0.84 3.84
C VAL A 221 -8.16 0.42 3.78
N LYS A 222 -7.49 1.57 3.76
CA LYS A 222 -8.13 2.88 3.55
C LYS A 222 -7.55 3.53 2.30
N VAL A 223 -8.41 3.91 1.37
CA VAL A 223 -8.07 4.68 0.18
C VAL A 223 -8.93 5.94 0.18
N GLU A 224 -8.34 7.12 0.02
CA GLU A 224 -9.13 8.37 -0.08
C GLU A 224 -9.49 8.67 -1.54
N GLN A 225 -8.51 8.55 -2.46
CA GLN A 225 -8.76 8.78 -3.88
C GLN A 225 -7.90 7.85 -4.76
N CYS A 226 -8.47 7.37 -5.88
CA CYS A 226 -7.74 6.69 -6.95
C CYS A 226 -8.17 7.23 -8.31
N GLY A 227 -7.21 7.75 -9.07
CA GLY A 227 -7.44 8.39 -10.37
C GLY A 227 -7.73 7.41 -11.51
N ALA A 228 -7.39 6.14 -11.35
CA ALA A 228 -7.59 5.09 -12.35
C ALA A 228 -8.22 3.83 -11.73
N GLU A 229 -7.71 2.66 -12.05
CA GLU A 229 -8.18 1.38 -11.52
C GLU A 229 -7.69 1.13 -10.10
N LEU A 230 -8.56 0.63 -9.24
CA LEU A 230 -8.25 0.25 -7.86
C LEU A 230 -8.51 -1.23 -7.64
N HIS A 231 -7.49 -1.93 -7.14
CA HIS A 231 -7.58 -3.31 -6.71
C HIS A 231 -7.18 -3.42 -5.23
N VAL A 232 -8.07 -3.92 -4.39
CA VAL A 232 -7.83 -4.06 -2.95
C VAL A 232 -8.22 -5.46 -2.50
N THR A 233 -7.27 -6.13 -1.82
CA THR A 233 -7.51 -7.42 -1.17
C THR A 233 -7.15 -7.35 0.31
N SER A 234 -8.01 -7.88 1.17
CA SER A 234 -7.70 -8.09 2.59
C SER A 234 -8.16 -9.47 3.04
N GLY A 235 -7.34 -10.18 3.82
CA GLY A 235 -7.76 -11.47 4.37
C GLY A 235 -8.89 -11.36 5.39
N GLY A 236 -8.96 -10.28 6.18
CA GLY A 236 -9.98 -10.14 7.22
C GLY A 236 -10.40 -8.71 7.57
N GLY A 237 -9.60 -7.71 7.25
CA GLY A 237 -9.85 -6.32 7.58
C GLY A 237 -10.92 -5.65 6.72
N SER A 238 -11.43 -4.52 7.20
CA SER A 238 -12.38 -3.72 6.44
C SER A 238 -11.70 -2.90 5.34
N ILE A 239 -12.42 -2.70 4.23
CA ILE A 239 -11.99 -1.90 3.10
C ILE A 239 -12.86 -0.63 3.04
N ASN A 240 -12.22 0.52 3.17
CA ASN A 240 -12.88 1.82 3.12
C ASN A 240 -12.28 2.67 1.99
N VAL A 241 -13.06 2.94 0.97
CA VAL A 241 -12.64 3.63 -0.24
C VAL A 241 -13.46 4.90 -0.44
N GLY A 242 -12.79 5.99 -0.69
CA GLY A 242 -13.41 7.26 -1.11
C GLY A 242 -13.77 7.26 -2.58
N ASP A 243 -13.12 8.11 -3.38
CA ASP A 243 -13.45 8.31 -4.78
C ASP A 243 -12.55 7.52 -5.73
N VAL A 244 -13.15 6.76 -6.66
CA VAL A 244 -12.44 6.02 -7.71
C VAL A 244 -12.89 6.52 -9.09
N SER A 245 -11.94 6.98 -9.89
CA SER A 245 -12.24 7.47 -11.25
C SER A 245 -12.39 6.36 -12.29
N GLY A 246 -11.81 5.19 -12.04
CA GLY A 246 -11.90 4.01 -12.91
C GLY A 246 -12.72 2.88 -12.29
N THR A 247 -12.35 1.64 -12.63
CA THR A 247 -12.93 0.42 -12.07
C THR A 247 -12.42 0.18 -10.65
N ALA A 248 -13.26 -0.44 -9.79
CA ALA A 248 -12.87 -0.83 -8.45
C ALA A 248 -13.14 -2.32 -8.21
N ARG A 249 -12.14 -3.04 -7.77
CA ARG A 249 -12.27 -4.42 -7.29
C ARG A 249 -11.85 -4.49 -5.82
N LEU A 250 -12.79 -4.88 -4.96
CA LEU A 250 -12.65 -4.83 -3.50
C LEU A 250 -13.02 -6.20 -2.93
N ASP A 251 -12.04 -6.93 -2.44
CA ASP A 251 -12.21 -8.29 -1.93
C ASP A 251 -11.73 -8.39 -0.47
N THR A 252 -12.56 -8.88 0.45
CA THR A 252 -12.15 -9.17 1.83
C THR A 252 -12.76 -10.47 2.34
N GLY A 253 -12.03 -11.19 3.20
CA GLY A 253 -12.53 -12.44 3.78
C GLY A 253 -13.66 -12.25 4.78
N GLY A 254 -13.65 -11.17 5.57
CA GLY A 254 -14.64 -11.01 6.65
C GLY A 254 -15.04 -9.57 6.98
N GLY A 255 -14.27 -8.58 6.52
CA GLY A 255 -14.51 -7.17 6.84
C GLY A 255 -15.65 -6.53 6.04
N ASN A 256 -16.06 -5.35 6.47
CA ASN A 256 -17.00 -4.54 5.72
C ASN A 256 -16.32 -3.85 4.54
N ILE A 257 -17.08 -3.65 3.45
CA ILE A 257 -16.63 -2.88 2.29
C ILE A 257 -17.48 -1.62 2.18
N ARG A 258 -16.83 -0.45 2.13
CA ARG A 258 -17.47 0.83 1.88
C ARG A 258 -16.77 1.55 0.74
N LEU A 259 -17.54 2.01 -0.24
CA LEU A 259 -17.09 2.82 -1.37
C LEU A 259 -17.97 4.07 -1.49
N ALA A 260 -17.35 5.25 -1.46
CA ALA A 260 -18.08 6.51 -1.50
C ALA A 260 -18.52 6.90 -2.93
N SER A 261 -17.67 6.67 -3.94
CA SER A 261 -18.07 6.87 -5.34
C SER A 261 -17.17 6.07 -6.30
N ALA A 262 -17.74 5.66 -7.45
CA ALA A 262 -17.00 5.11 -8.58
C ALA A 262 -17.58 5.54 -9.93
N ARG A 263 -16.69 5.93 -10.85
CA ARG A 263 -17.09 6.23 -12.23
C ARG A 263 -17.09 4.99 -13.12
N GLY A 264 -16.25 3.99 -12.83
CA GLY A 264 -16.19 2.71 -13.53
C GLY A 264 -17.03 1.63 -12.85
N ALA A 265 -16.98 0.41 -13.41
CA ALA A 265 -17.65 -0.75 -12.84
C ALA A 265 -17.03 -1.14 -11.49
N VAL A 266 -17.87 -1.67 -10.58
CA VAL A 266 -17.44 -2.07 -9.24
C VAL A 266 -17.67 -3.56 -9.03
N ILE A 267 -16.67 -4.23 -8.45
CA ILE A 267 -16.79 -5.59 -7.92
C ILE A 267 -16.43 -5.55 -6.44
N ALA A 268 -17.33 -5.99 -5.57
CA ALA A 268 -17.13 -5.97 -4.12
C ALA A 268 -17.56 -7.31 -3.52
N ASN A 269 -16.63 -8.05 -2.91
CA ASN A 269 -16.88 -9.35 -2.32
C ASN A 269 -16.41 -9.41 -0.89
N THR A 270 -17.24 -9.94 0.01
CA THR A 270 -16.87 -10.24 1.40
C THR A 270 -17.50 -11.55 1.86
N GLY A 271 -16.80 -12.28 2.71
CA GLY A 271 -17.35 -13.51 3.29
C GLY A 271 -18.42 -13.27 4.34
N GLY A 272 -18.29 -12.19 5.15
CA GLY A 272 -19.16 -11.99 6.31
C GLY A 272 -19.57 -10.55 6.61
N GLY A 273 -18.98 -9.57 5.96
CA GLY A 273 -19.25 -8.15 6.22
C GLY A 273 -20.40 -7.56 5.39
N GLY A 274 -20.83 -6.38 5.78
CA GLY A 274 -21.73 -5.56 4.96
C GLY A 274 -21.01 -4.88 3.80
N ILE A 275 -21.75 -4.59 2.72
CA ILE A 275 -21.25 -3.89 1.55
C ILE A 275 -22.06 -2.61 1.35
N GLU A 276 -21.38 -1.47 1.32
CA GLU A 276 -21.97 -0.16 1.06
C GLU A 276 -21.30 0.49 -0.16
N LEU A 277 -22.04 0.65 -1.24
CA LEU A 277 -21.56 1.23 -2.49
C LEU A 277 -22.41 2.45 -2.85
N PHE A 278 -21.81 3.63 -2.87
CA PHE A 278 -22.52 4.87 -3.15
C PHE A 278 -22.08 5.51 -4.46
N LYS A 279 -22.96 6.31 -5.04
CA LYS A 279 -22.74 7.13 -6.24
C LYS A 279 -22.08 6.36 -7.39
N LEU A 280 -22.66 5.20 -7.71
CA LEU A 280 -22.20 4.36 -8.81
C LEU A 280 -22.68 4.93 -10.15
N MET A 281 -21.74 5.16 -11.07
CA MET A 281 -22.05 5.69 -12.41
C MET A 281 -22.21 4.59 -13.46
N GLN A 282 -21.81 3.35 -13.15
CA GLN A 282 -21.94 2.17 -14.00
C GLN A 282 -22.56 1.00 -13.22
N GLY A 283 -22.36 -0.22 -13.71
CA GLY A 283 -22.82 -1.43 -13.03
C GLY A 283 -21.96 -1.83 -11.84
N ALA A 284 -22.53 -2.63 -10.95
CA ALA A 284 -21.84 -3.21 -9.80
C ALA A 284 -22.18 -4.69 -9.62
N LYS A 285 -21.17 -5.46 -9.18
CA LYS A 285 -21.35 -6.81 -8.63
C LYS A 285 -20.96 -6.78 -7.18
N ALA A 286 -21.91 -7.04 -6.27
CA ALA A 286 -21.65 -7.12 -4.85
C ALA A 286 -22.13 -8.46 -4.30
N GLU A 287 -21.26 -9.14 -3.59
CA GLU A 287 -21.55 -10.45 -3.01
C GLU A 287 -21.06 -10.54 -1.57
N THR A 288 -21.93 -10.98 -0.67
CA THR A 288 -21.58 -11.28 0.71
C THR A 288 -22.23 -12.58 1.19
N GLY A 289 -21.53 -13.34 2.01
CA GLY A 289 -22.10 -14.53 2.64
C GLY A 289 -23.10 -14.18 3.74
N ALA A 290 -22.78 -13.18 4.58
CA ALA A 290 -23.64 -12.78 5.70
C ALA A 290 -23.43 -11.29 6.01
N GLY A 291 -24.32 -10.45 5.54
CA GLY A 291 -24.30 -9.02 5.79
C GLY A 291 -25.25 -8.28 4.86
N PRO A 292 -25.63 -7.06 5.20
CA PRO A 292 -26.47 -6.23 4.35
C PRO A 292 -25.70 -5.71 3.15
N ILE A 293 -26.39 -5.46 2.04
CA ILE A 293 -25.88 -4.75 0.88
C ILE A 293 -26.68 -3.46 0.69
N THR A 294 -26.01 -2.33 0.65
CA THR A 294 -26.60 -1.06 0.27
C THR A 294 -25.90 -0.54 -0.99
N ALA A 295 -26.64 -0.26 -2.04
CA ALA A 295 -26.09 0.25 -3.29
C ALA A 295 -26.91 1.45 -3.81
N GLU A 296 -26.22 2.53 -4.17
CA GLU A 296 -26.80 3.72 -4.78
C GLU A 296 -26.29 3.89 -6.21
N PHE A 297 -27.17 3.81 -7.18
CA PHE A 297 -26.84 3.97 -8.59
C PHE A 297 -27.31 5.35 -9.09
N LEU A 298 -26.38 6.17 -9.51
CA LEU A 298 -26.64 7.39 -10.27
C LEU A 298 -26.81 7.09 -11.76
N GLY A 299 -26.16 6.03 -12.25
CA GLY A 299 -26.31 5.48 -13.59
C GLY A 299 -26.11 3.96 -13.58
N ILE A 300 -26.75 3.26 -14.51
CA ILE A 300 -26.55 1.84 -14.76
C ILE A 300 -26.39 1.66 -16.27
N THR A 301 -25.17 1.37 -16.70
CA THR A 301 -24.83 1.19 -18.13
C THR A 301 -24.48 -0.26 -18.47
N THR A 302 -24.26 -1.10 -17.46
CA THR A 302 -23.94 -2.53 -17.59
C THR A 302 -24.73 -3.35 -16.59
N ASP A 303 -24.87 -4.65 -16.85
CA ASP A 303 -25.58 -5.57 -15.96
C ASP A 303 -24.96 -5.54 -14.56
N SER A 304 -25.84 -5.57 -13.55
CA SER A 304 -25.48 -5.48 -12.14
C SER A 304 -26.06 -6.67 -11.35
N SER A 305 -25.35 -7.08 -10.30
CA SER A 305 -25.80 -8.17 -9.42
C SER A 305 -25.46 -7.85 -7.97
N LEU A 306 -26.47 -7.90 -7.10
CA LEU A 306 -26.32 -7.71 -5.66
C LEU A 306 -26.85 -8.97 -4.97
N GLN A 307 -25.97 -9.70 -4.29
CA GLN A 307 -26.30 -11.00 -3.73
C GLN A 307 -25.80 -11.14 -2.29
N THR A 308 -26.69 -11.53 -1.38
CA THR A 308 -26.33 -11.95 -0.02
C THR A 308 -27.04 -13.25 0.33
N SER A 309 -26.43 -14.10 1.16
CA SER A 309 -27.14 -15.25 1.69
C SER A 309 -28.03 -14.84 2.87
N VAL A 310 -27.49 -14.05 3.81
CA VAL A 310 -28.24 -13.57 4.99
C VAL A 310 -27.99 -12.08 5.16
N GLY A 311 -29.02 -11.29 4.96
CA GLY A 311 -28.96 -9.83 5.11
C GLY A 311 -29.96 -9.11 4.20
N ASP A 312 -30.22 -7.87 4.57
CA ASP A 312 -31.10 -6.99 3.77
C ASP A 312 -30.34 -6.44 2.57
N VAL A 313 -31.06 -6.23 1.46
CA VAL A 313 -30.53 -5.55 0.28
C VAL A 313 -31.31 -4.28 0.03
N ILE A 314 -30.65 -3.14 0.12
CA ILE A 314 -31.26 -1.82 -0.12
C ILE A 314 -30.63 -1.21 -1.37
N VAL A 315 -31.46 -0.88 -2.34
CA VAL A 315 -31.00 -0.28 -3.59
C VAL A 315 -31.66 1.08 -3.79
N TYR A 316 -30.85 2.09 -4.03
CA TYR A 316 -31.31 3.42 -4.41
C TYR A 316 -31.10 3.63 -5.91
N LEU A 317 -32.17 3.93 -6.63
CA LEU A 317 -32.16 4.17 -8.07
C LEU A 317 -32.65 5.59 -8.37
N SER A 318 -32.01 6.26 -9.33
CA SER A 318 -32.56 7.51 -9.88
C SER A 318 -33.96 7.27 -10.41
N PRO A 319 -34.93 8.19 -10.19
CA PRO A 319 -36.26 8.10 -10.79
C PRO A 319 -36.23 7.96 -12.32
N GLN A 320 -35.18 8.43 -12.99
CA GLN A 320 -35.01 8.35 -14.44
C GLN A 320 -34.16 7.13 -14.89
N ALA A 321 -33.77 6.26 -13.98
CA ALA A 321 -32.93 5.09 -14.32
C ALA A 321 -33.64 4.17 -15.32
N LYS A 322 -32.99 3.89 -16.44
CA LYS A 322 -33.44 2.92 -17.44
C LYS A 322 -32.80 1.57 -17.11
N VAL A 323 -33.57 0.70 -16.46
CA VAL A 323 -33.06 -0.58 -15.95
C VAL A 323 -34.15 -1.63 -15.91
N THR A 324 -33.80 -2.88 -16.16
CA THR A 324 -34.65 -4.05 -15.98
C THR A 324 -34.30 -4.70 -14.65
N VAL A 325 -35.19 -4.59 -13.68
CA VAL A 325 -34.98 -5.13 -12.32
C VAL A 325 -35.52 -6.54 -12.22
N LYS A 326 -34.76 -7.44 -11.60
CA LYS A 326 -35.16 -8.79 -11.21
C LYS A 326 -34.69 -9.05 -9.79
N ALA A 327 -35.61 -9.02 -8.83
CA ALA A 327 -35.31 -9.29 -7.42
C ALA A 327 -35.92 -10.64 -6.99
N THR A 328 -35.18 -11.40 -6.21
CA THR A 328 -35.58 -12.72 -5.70
C THR A 328 -35.26 -12.83 -4.21
N LEU A 329 -36.25 -13.19 -3.44
CA LEU A 329 -36.15 -13.53 -2.02
C LEU A 329 -36.53 -15.01 -1.86
N ASP A 330 -35.56 -15.88 -1.60
CA ASP A 330 -35.78 -17.35 -1.67
C ASP A 330 -36.45 -17.94 -0.42
N MET A 331 -36.25 -17.37 0.77
CA MET A 331 -36.89 -17.84 2.02
C MET A 331 -37.48 -16.64 2.77
N ALA A 332 -38.72 -16.35 2.51
CA ALA A 332 -39.31 -15.11 3.01
C ALA A 332 -39.45 -15.07 4.55
N ASN A 333 -39.88 -16.14 5.21
CA ASN A 333 -39.95 -16.24 6.69
C ASN A 333 -40.29 -14.91 7.43
N GLY A 334 -41.21 -14.13 6.90
CA GLY A 334 -41.57 -12.80 7.42
C GLY A 334 -40.88 -11.63 6.74
N HIS A 335 -39.85 -11.87 5.96
CA HIS A 335 -39.19 -10.85 5.12
C HIS A 335 -40.01 -10.53 3.86
N GLN A 336 -39.79 -9.35 3.26
CA GLN A 336 -40.58 -8.83 2.15
C GLN A 336 -39.71 -8.14 1.10
N ILE A 337 -40.25 -8.06 -0.12
CA ILE A 337 -39.74 -7.14 -1.13
C ILE A 337 -40.64 -5.90 -1.12
N ARG A 338 -40.01 -4.70 -1.03
CA ARG A 338 -40.71 -3.39 -1.09
C ARG A 338 -40.09 -2.56 -2.20
N SER A 339 -40.92 -1.81 -2.89
CA SER A 339 -40.47 -0.94 -3.98
C SER A 339 -41.24 0.39 -3.99
N ASP A 340 -40.52 1.49 -4.24
CA ASP A 340 -41.08 2.81 -4.52
C ASP A 340 -41.47 2.95 -6.01
N PHE A 341 -41.20 1.95 -6.85
CA PHE A 341 -41.48 1.94 -8.28
C PHE A 341 -42.67 1.04 -8.57
N PRO A 342 -43.82 1.63 -9.02
CA PRO A 342 -45.07 0.88 -9.29
C PRO A 342 -44.94 -0.06 -10.50
N GLU A 343 -43.95 0.12 -11.37
CA GLU A 343 -43.67 -0.73 -12.52
C GLU A 343 -43.17 -2.13 -12.12
N LEU A 344 -42.65 -2.29 -10.88
CA LEU A 344 -42.17 -3.58 -10.37
C LEU A 344 -43.35 -4.42 -9.85
N LYS A 345 -43.67 -5.49 -10.59
CA LYS A 345 -44.69 -6.44 -10.17
C LYS A 345 -44.09 -7.42 -9.15
N ILE A 346 -44.67 -7.42 -7.94
CA ILE A 346 -44.27 -8.31 -6.87
C ILE A 346 -45.20 -9.53 -6.89
N THR A 347 -44.62 -10.72 -7.02
CA THR A 347 -45.35 -12.00 -7.05
C THR A 347 -44.77 -12.95 -5.99
N THR A 348 -45.61 -13.88 -5.53
CA THR A 348 -45.23 -14.90 -4.58
C THR A 348 -45.40 -16.27 -5.19
N ASP A 349 -44.44 -17.17 -4.98
CA ASP A 349 -44.53 -18.58 -5.33
C ASP A 349 -44.36 -19.41 -4.04
N GLY A 350 -45.20 -20.46 -3.92
CA GLY A 350 -45.26 -21.32 -2.75
C GLY A 350 -46.55 -21.18 -1.99
N GLY A 351 -47.46 -22.09 -2.23
CA GLY A 351 -48.70 -22.30 -1.50
C GLY A 351 -48.70 -23.66 -0.84
N GLY A 352 -48.75 -23.71 0.50
CA GLY A 352 -48.72 -24.95 1.26
C GLY A 352 -47.74 -24.90 2.43
N TYR A 353 -47.21 -26.01 2.84
CA TYR A 353 -46.34 -26.16 4.03
C TYR A 353 -44.87 -25.83 3.76
N GLY A 354 -44.49 -25.15 2.68
CA GLY A 354 -43.08 -24.82 2.33
C GLY A 354 -42.73 -23.34 2.49
N PRO A 355 -41.43 -22.96 2.44
CA PRO A 355 -40.99 -21.57 2.46
C PRO A 355 -41.57 -20.83 1.22
N LYS A 356 -42.02 -19.61 1.46
CA LYS A 356 -42.54 -18.73 0.38
C LYS A 356 -41.37 -18.00 -0.27
N ASN A 357 -41.34 -17.98 -1.59
CA ASN A 357 -40.41 -17.16 -2.38
C ASN A 357 -41.14 -15.90 -2.89
N TYR A 358 -40.48 -14.76 -2.86
CA TYR A 358 -40.96 -13.54 -3.44
C TYR A 358 -40.11 -13.14 -4.64
N TYR A 359 -40.77 -12.66 -5.67
CA TYR A 359 -40.15 -12.16 -6.89
C TYR A 359 -40.65 -10.76 -7.18
N ALA A 360 -39.76 -9.86 -7.58
CA ALA A 360 -40.16 -8.59 -8.15
C ALA A 360 -39.47 -8.40 -9.50
N GLN A 361 -40.27 -8.11 -10.54
CA GLN A 361 -39.75 -7.93 -11.90
C GLN A 361 -40.44 -6.77 -12.59
N GLY A 362 -39.70 -5.95 -13.33
CA GLY A 362 -40.21 -4.90 -14.16
C GLY A 362 -39.11 -4.13 -14.89
N ALA A 363 -39.54 -3.37 -15.88
CA ALA A 363 -38.70 -2.47 -16.66
C ALA A 363 -38.97 -1.03 -16.28
N LEU A 364 -38.03 -0.33 -15.69
CA LEU A 364 -38.15 1.07 -15.32
C LEU A 364 -37.78 1.96 -16.51
N ASN A 365 -38.62 2.96 -16.82
CA ASN A 365 -38.41 3.93 -17.90
C ASN A 365 -38.05 3.27 -19.26
N GLY A 366 -38.75 2.18 -19.62
CA GLY A 366 -38.54 1.46 -20.87
C GLY A 366 -37.48 0.36 -20.80
N GLY A 367 -36.90 0.12 -19.64
CA GLY A 367 -35.89 -0.93 -19.43
C GLY A 367 -34.49 -0.54 -19.86
N GLY A 368 -33.53 -1.44 -19.66
CA GLY A 368 -32.10 -1.25 -19.92
C GLY A 368 -31.32 -2.44 -19.42
N PRO A 369 -30.07 -2.24 -19.00
CA PRO A 369 -29.24 -3.29 -18.39
C PRO A 369 -29.94 -3.98 -17.24
N GLN A 370 -29.61 -5.23 -16.96
CA GLN A 370 -30.28 -6.00 -15.93
C GLN A 370 -29.68 -5.73 -14.56
N LEU A 371 -30.53 -5.41 -13.58
CA LEU A 371 -30.18 -5.38 -12.16
C LEU A 371 -30.80 -6.60 -11.48
N ARG A 372 -29.95 -7.55 -11.10
CA ARG A 372 -30.32 -8.73 -10.32
C ARG A 372 -30.07 -8.49 -8.85
N ILE A 373 -31.08 -8.76 -8.03
CA ILE A 373 -30.98 -8.62 -6.57
C ILE A 373 -31.42 -9.95 -5.98
N ARG A 374 -30.62 -10.53 -5.10
CA ARG A 374 -30.97 -11.81 -4.47
C ARG A 374 -30.57 -11.82 -3.01
N THR A 375 -31.47 -12.30 -2.16
CA THR A 375 -31.17 -12.69 -0.78
C THR A 375 -31.90 -14.00 -0.47
N MET A 376 -31.26 -14.87 0.32
CA MET A 376 -31.97 -16.04 0.83
C MET A 376 -32.81 -15.70 2.04
N SER A 377 -32.31 -14.82 2.95
CA SER A 377 -33.02 -14.40 4.17
C SER A 377 -32.67 -12.94 4.47
N GLY A 378 -33.66 -12.06 4.33
CA GLY A 378 -33.54 -10.62 4.52
C GLY A 378 -34.54 -9.86 3.64
N ASN A 379 -34.77 -8.60 3.93
CA ASN A 379 -35.65 -7.76 3.12
C ASN A 379 -34.95 -7.25 1.87
N ILE A 380 -35.71 -7.04 0.80
CA ILE A 380 -35.23 -6.32 -0.38
C ILE A 380 -36.02 -5.02 -0.47
N GLU A 381 -35.31 -3.91 -0.51
CA GLU A 381 -35.90 -2.58 -0.66
C GLU A 381 -35.34 -1.87 -1.88
N ILE A 382 -36.21 -1.49 -2.81
CA ILE A 382 -35.85 -0.76 -4.03
C ILE A 382 -36.45 0.65 -3.91
N ARG A 383 -35.62 1.61 -3.60
CA ARG A 383 -35.98 2.97 -3.24
C ARG A 383 -35.59 3.99 -4.30
N ARG A 384 -36.28 5.12 -4.34
CA ARG A 384 -35.86 6.26 -5.14
C ARG A 384 -34.69 6.98 -4.47
N ALA A 385 -33.62 7.24 -5.24
CA ALA A 385 -32.55 8.12 -4.79
C ALA A 385 -33.10 9.53 -4.56
N ARG A 386 -32.62 10.19 -3.54
CA ARG A 386 -33.03 11.56 -3.17
C ARG A 386 -32.29 12.61 -3.99
#